data_584e208f0b14638e77c0354adf0355d4
#
_entry.id   584e208f0b14638e77c0354adf0355d4
#
_cell.length_a   1.000
_cell.length_b   1.000
_cell.length_c   1.000
_cell.angle_alpha   90.00
_cell.angle_beta   90.00
_cell.angle_gamma   90.00
#
_symmetry.space_group_name_H-M   'P 1'
#
loop_
_entity.id
_entity.type
_entity.pdbx_description
1 polymer ?
#
loop_
_entity_poly.entity_id
_entity_poly.type
_entity_poly.pdbx_seq_one_letter_code
_entity_poly.pdbx_strand_id
1 'polypeptide(L)'
;GLAFSYADTEVDSDNANRTNTEIDTYQITLYGTYNVDEATYVSGQLGYAFGDNDTHRQDIGGVNSIDANGDFDSNQFIARLEAGRAYEVGAITTLTPKLMVNYNYYDADGYRETGAGGAGLVVDQDTNHILELGAGVDADWMFQQADGSYVKPQVRAGVRYDLADDEIEATNRLIGGGNSFKTEGFDPQQFALDLGAGVTYFSTTNWELTANYDFEYKEDYHSHAGFLRAAYKF
;
A
#
# COMPACT_ATOMS: atom_id res chain seq x y z
N GLY A 1 8.26 -15.61 -8.64
CA GLY A 1 8.56 -14.52 -9.56
C GLY A 1 9.29 -13.38 -8.89
N LEU A 2 9.80 -12.47 -9.72
CA LEU A 2 10.45 -11.22 -9.32
C LEU A 2 9.73 -10.08 -10.04
N ALA A 3 9.42 -9.01 -9.33
CA ALA A 3 8.84 -7.80 -9.90
C ALA A 3 9.66 -6.57 -9.49
N PHE A 4 9.65 -5.58 -10.35
CA PHE A 4 10.14 -4.24 -10.08
C PHE A 4 8.99 -3.26 -10.28
N SER A 5 8.84 -2.29 -9.40
CA SER A 5 7.86 -1.21 -9.52
C SER A 5 8.49 0.14 -9.21
N TYR A 6 7.94 1.15 -9.84
CA TYR A 6 8.20 2.56 -9.58
C TYR A 6 6.86 3.25 -9.30
N ALA A 7 6.84 4.11 -8.31
CA ALA A 7 5.70 4.95 -7.99
C ALA A 7 6.18 6.39 -7.76
N ASP A 8 5.42 7.33 -8.29
CA ASP A 8 5.54 8.76 -8.06
C ASP A 8 4.27 9.17 -7.30
N THR A 9 4.46 9.76 -6.13
CA THR A 9 3.36 10.07 -5.19
C THR A 9 3.49 11.52 -4.72
N GLU A 10 2.42 12.27 -4.81
CA GLU A 10 2.32 13.62 -4.29
C GLU A 10 1.34 13.66 -3.12
N VAL A 11 1.76 14.24 -2.00
CA VAL A 11 0.97 14.37 -0.78
C VAL A 11 0.84 15.84 -0.41
N ASP A 12 -0.37 16.36 -0.53
CA ASP A 12 -0.70 17.73 -0.12
C ASP A 12 -1.35 17.75 1.26
N SER A 13 -0.91 18.64 2.11
CA SER A 13 -1.49 18.90 3.42
C SER A 13 -2.15 20.28 3.46
N ASP A 14 -3.45 20.32 3.70
CA ASP A 14 -4.25 21.56 3.83
C ASP A 14 -4.13 22.23 5.21
N ASN A 15 -3.10 21.93 5.98
CA ASN A 15 -2.84 22.60 7.24
C ASN A 15 -2.39 24.06 7.05
N ALA A 16 -2.25 24.82 8.15
CA ALA A 16 -1.96 26.25 8.11
C ALA A 16 -0.64 26.61 7.39
N ASN A 17 0.26 25.66 7.21
CA ASN A 17 1.59 25.86 6.59
C ASN A 17 1.73 25.11 5.26
N ARG A 18 0.67 24.73 4.59
CA ARG A 18 0.64 24.09 3.27
C ARG A 18 1.92 23.29 2.98
N THR A 19 1.94 22.05 3.37
CA THR A 19 3.07 21.16 3.10
C THR A 19 2.73 20.30 1.89
N ASN A 20 3.62 20.29 0.90
CA ASN A 20 3.59 19.35 -0.22
C ASN A 20 4.80 18.41 -0.05
N THR A 21 4.61 17.12 -0.29
CA THR A 21 5.69 16.14 -0.29
C THR A 21 5.59 15.30 -1.55
N GLU A 22 6.64 15.29 -2.35
CA GLU A 22 6.83 14.45 -3.51
C GLU A 22 7.68 13.24 -3.11
N ILE A 23 7.26 12.03 -3.52
CA ILE A 23 7.91 10.77 -3.12
C ILE A 23 8.11 9.90 -4.34
N ASP A 24 9.36 9.69 -4.72
CA ASP A 24 9.78 8.75 -5.74
C ASP A 24 10.15 7.41 -5.11
N THR A 25 9.35 6.37 -5.36
CA THR A 25 9.56 5.05 -4.74
C THR A 25 9.97 4.01 -5.77
N TYR A 26 11.05 3.28 -5.47
CA TYR A 26 11.57 2.16 -6.23
C TYR A 26 11.47 0.88 -5.40
N GLN A 27 10.75 -0.13 -5.90
CA GLN A 27 10.54 -1.36 -5.15
C GLN A 27 10.93 -2.59 -5.96
N ILE A 28 11.61 -3.53 -5.29
CA ILE A 28 11.83 -4.89 -5.77
C ILE A 28 11.01 -5.87 -4.93
N THR A 29 10.33 -6.81 -5.59
CA THR A 29 9.46 -7.77 -4.91
C THR A 29 9.72 -9.18 -5.40
N LEU A 30 10.01 -10.09 -4.47
CA LEU A 30 10.01 -11.54 -4.68
C LEU A 30 8.65 -12.09 -4.25
N TYR A 31 8.03 -12.91 -5.09
CA TYR A 31 6.74 -13.50 -4.77
C TYR A 31 6.61 -14.93 -5.30
N GLY A 32 5.75 -15.71 -4.67
CA GLY A 32 5.49 -17.08 -5.11
C GLY A 32 4.26 -17.68 -4.44
N THR A 33 3.75 -18.75 -5.09
CA THR A 33 2.64 -19.53 -4.59
C THR A 33 3.04 -21.00 -4.61
N TYR A 34 2.79 -21.69 -3.50
CA TYR A 34 2.95 -23.13 -3.37
C TYR A 34 1.57 -23.77 -3.21
N ASN A 35 1.23 -24.69 -4.11
CA ASN A 35 0.02 -25.49 -3.99
C ASN A 35 0.29 -26.69 -3.10
N VAL A 36 -0.35 -26.72 -1.93
CA VAL A 36 -0.25 -27.80 -0.94
C VAL A 36 -0.98 -29.03 -1.46
N ASP A 37 -2.16 -28.82 -2.03
CA ASP A 37 -2.99 -29.80 -2.75
C ASP A 37 -3.73 -29.09 -3.90
N GLU A 38 -4.66 -29.79 -4.58
CA GLU A 38 -5.44 -29.25 -5.72
C GLU A 38 -6.32 -28.05 -5.35
N ALA A 39 -6.68 -27.90 -4.06
CA ALA A 39 -7.58 -26.87 -3.57
C ALA A 39 -6.90 -25.84 -2.66
N THR A 40 -5.77 -26.20 -2.02
CA THR A 40 -5.14 -25.40 -0.97
C THR A 40 -3.84 -24.79 -1.47
N TYR A 41 -3.67 -23.50 -1.26
CA TYR A 41 -2.43 -22.78 -1.59
C TYR A 41 -1.88 -21.98 -0.41
N VAL A 42 -0.58 -21.71 -0.49
CA VAL A 42 0.11 -20.73 0.34
C VAL A 42 0.88 -19.80 -0.59
N SER A 43 0.64 -18.50 -0.48
CA SER A 43 1.33 -17.45 -1.24
C SER A 43 2.19 -16.62 -0.32
N GLY A 44 3.39 -16.30 -0.76
CA GLY A 44 4.33 -15.43 -0.05
C GLY A 44 4.81 -14.30 -0.92
N GLN A 45 5.07 -13.15 -0.29
CA GLN A 45 5.65 -11.97 -0.92
C GLN A 45 6.65 -11.32 0.04
N LEU A 46 7.82 -10.96 -0.49
CA LEU A 46 8.83 -10.15 0.21
C LEU A 46 9.21 -8.99 -0.69
N GLY A 47 9.10 -7.79 -0.19
CA GLY A 47 9.41 -6.56 -0.90
C GLY A 47 10.41 -5.71 -0.12
N TYR A 48 11.22 -4.98 -0.85
CA TYR A 48 12.04 -3.89 -0.33
C TYR A 48 11.87 -2.69 -1.24
N ALA A 49 11.56 -1.55 -0.63
CA ALA A 49 11.42 -0.29 -1.33
C ALA A 49 12.38 0.76 -0.76
N PHE A 50 12.87 1.60 -1.66
CA PHE A 50 13.63 2.80 -1.37
C PHE A 50 12.83 3.99 -1.88
N GLY A 51 12.68 5.03 -1.04
CA GLY A 51 11.98 6.27 -1.38
C GLY A 51 12.92 7.47 -1.27
N ASP A 52 12.88 8.32 -2.29
CA ASP A 52 13.48 9.66 -2.30
C ASP A 52 12.34 10.67 -2.07
N ASN A 53 12.46 11.49 -1.03
CA ASN A 53 11.37 12.31 -0.55
C ASN A 53 11.79 13.77 -0.53
N ASP A 54 11.06 14.62 -1.27
CA ASP A 54 11.21 16.06 -1.28
C ASP A 54 9.99 16.72 -0.61
N THR A 55 10.21 17.47 0.46
CA THR A 55 9.14 18.19 1.17
C THR A 55 9.29 19.69 1.05
N HIS A 56 8.19 20.37 0.79
CA HIS A 56 8.11 21.80 0.65
C HIS A 56 7.00 22.38 1.54
N ARG A 57 7.39 23.20 2.53
CA ARG A 57 6.48 23.84 3.47
C ARG A 57 6.43 25.34 3.22
N GLN A 58 5.23 25.87 2.94
CA GLN A 58 4.99 27.25 2.52
C GLN A 58 4.38 28.11 3.63
N ASP A 59 4.48 29.42 3.46
CA ASP A 59 3.80 30.44 4.28
C ASP A 59 4.07 30.33 5.79
N ILE A 60 5.32 30.01 6.17
CA ILE A 60 5.69 29.75 7.56
C ILE A 60 5.40 30.99 8.44
N GLY A 61 4.59 30.78 9.50
CA GLY A 61 4.19 31.83 10.43
C GLY A 61 3.23 32.87 9.86
N GLY A 62 2.56 32.56 8.72
CA GLY A 62 1.62 33.48 8.05
C GLY A 62 2.33 34.60 7.30
N VAL A 63 3.59 34.44 7.01
CA VAL A 63 4.40 35.38 6.24
C VAL A 63 4.60 34.80 4.84
N ASN A 64 3.85 35.30 3.87
CA ASN A 64 3.99 34.94 2.45
C ASN A 64 5.42 35.25 2.00
N SER A 65 6.24 34.27 1.71
CA SER A 65 7.61 34.32 1.25
C SER A 65 8.67 33.69 2.17
N ILE A 66 8.26 33.05 3.23
CA ILE A 66 9.16 32.19 4.02
C ILE A 66 8.75 30.73 3.77
N ASP A 67 9.55 30.08 2.95
CA ASP A 67 9.34 28.68 2.58
C ASP A 67 10.52 27.85 3.07
N ALA A 68 10.26 26.59 3.40
CA ALA A 68 11.25 25.63 3.81
C ALA A 68 11.22 24.40 2.89
N ASN A 69 12.40 23.91 2.54
CA ASN A 69 12.58 22.69 1.77
C ASN A 69 13.36 21.69 2.61
N GLY A 70 12.98 20.42 2.54
CA GLY A 70 13.69 19.31 3.14
C GLY A 70 13.70 18.13 2.18
N ASP A 71 14.82 17.41 2.14
CA ASP A 71 15.06 16.21 1.36
C ASP A 71 15.53 15.09 2.30
N PHE A 72 15.00 13.88 2.10
CA PHE A 72 15.36 12.72 2.91
C PHE A 72 15.03 11.39 2.21
N ASP A 73 15.82 10.37 2.54
CA ASP A 73 15.61 9.01 2.06
C ASP A 73 14.70 8.22 3.00
N SER A 74 13.99 7.24 2.44
CA SER A 74 13.21 6.29 3.22
C SER A 74 13.39 4.86 2.72
N ASN A 75 13.24 3.90 3.64
CA ASN A 75 13.35 2.49 3.37
C ASN A 75 12.11 1.76 3.88
N GLN A 76 11.63 0.79 3.11
CA GLN A 76 10.49 0.00 3.50
C GLN A 76 10.75 -1.49 3.25
N PHE A 77 10.47 -2.32 4.25
CA PHE A 77 10.45 -3.78 4.10
C PHE A 77 9.02 -4.28 4.23
N ILE A 78 8.61 -5.11 3.27
CA ILE A 78 7.25 -5.66 3.19
C ILE A 78 7.34 -7.17 3.17
N ALA A 79 6.57 -7.83 4.05
CA ALA A 79 6.40 -9.28 4.02
C ALA A 79 4.91 -9.61 4.10
N ARG A 80 4.43 -10.47 3.20
CA ARG A 80 3.06 -10.96 3.19
C ARG A 80 3.04 -12.46 3.05
N LEU A 81 2.20 -13.11 3.85
CA LEU A 81 1.87 -14.52 3.74
C LEU A 81 0.35 -14.65 3.70
N GLU A 82 -0.15 -15.44 2.75
CA GLU A 82 -1.57 -15.75 2.59
C GLU A 82 -1.74 -17.24 2.39
N ALA A 83 -2.75 -17.83 3.04
CA ALA A 83 -3.17 -19.21 2.82
C ALA A 83 -4.66 -19.25 2.53
N GLY A 84 -5.06 -19.99 1.52
CA GLY A 84 -6.45 -20.12 1.10
C GLY A 84 -6.79 -21.53 0.64
N ARG A 85 -8.09 -21.87 0.70
CA ARG A 85 -8.61 -23.13 0.18
C ARG A 85 -9.85 -22.90 -0.66
N ALA A 86 -9.80 -23.40 -1.89
CA ALA A 86 -10.91 -23.34 -2.84
C ALA A 86 -11.94 -24.42 -2.56
N TYR A 87 -13.21 -24.04 -2.53
CA TYR A 87 -14.36 -24.94 -2.43
C TYR A 87 -15.26 -24.72 -3.65
N GLU A 88 -15.46 -25.78 -4.42
CA GLU A 88 -16.41 -25.76 -5.53
C GLU A 88 -17.85 -25.82 -4.98
N VAL A 89 -18.63 -24.77 -5.24
CA VAL A 89 -20.03 -24.64 -4.83
C VAL A 89 -20.91 -24.67 -6.08
N GLY A 90 -21.17 -25.86 -6.57
CA GLY A 90 -21.89 -26.05 -7.84
C GLY A 90 -20.96 -26.12 -9.06
N ALA A 91 -21.53 -25.99 -10.26
CA ALA A 91 -20.80 -26.27 -11.50
C ALA A 91 -19.87 -25.14 -11.98
N ILE A 92 -20.10 -23.93 -11.54
CA ILE A 92 -19.42 -22.73 -12.06
C ILE A 92 -18.85 -21.81 -10.97
N THR A 93 -19.15 -22.06 -9.69
CA THR A 93 -18.83 -21.17 -8.58
C THR A 93 -17.77 -21.78 -7.69
N THR A 94 -16.73 -21.00 -7.40
CA THR A 94 -15.70 -21.34 -6.42
C THR A 94 -15.70 -20.30 -5.30
N LEU A 95 -15.68 -20.74 -4.05
CA LEU A 95 -15.47 -19.91 -2.86
C LEU A 95 -14.11 -20.23 -2.25
N THR A 96 -13.31 -19.22 -2.01
CA THR A 96 -11.96 -19.39 -1.45
C THR A 96 -11.82 -18.55 -0.18
N PRO A 97 -12.17 -19.08 1.00
CA PRO A 97 -11.77 -18.47 2.26
C PRO A 97 -10.24 -18.44 2.38
N LYS A 98 -9.71 -17.36 2.96
CA LYS A 98 -8.28 -17.13 3.12
C LYS A 98 -7.95 -16.41 4.41
N LEU A 99 -6.75 -16.65 4.90
CA LEU A 99 -6.12 -15.95 6.00
C LEU A 99 -4.85 -15.30 5.50
N MET A 100 -4.49 -14.14 6.08
CA MET A 100 -3.28 -13.43 5.70
C MET A 100 -2.60 -12.80 6.90
N VAL A 101 -1.29 -12.66 6.77
CA VAL A 101 -0.44 -11.87 7.67
C VAL A 101 0.34 -10.91 6.78
N ASN A 102 0.29 -9.63 7.11
CA ASN A 102 1.10 -8.59 6.48
C ASN A 102 2.01 -7.97 7.54
N TYR A 103 3.27 -7.82 7.22
CA TYR A 103 4.23 -7.06 8.01
C TYR A 103 4.84 -5.99 7.13
N ASN A 104 4.85 -4.75 7.63
CA ASN A 104 5.46 -3.62 6.99
C ASN A 104 6.34 -2.90 8.02
N TYR A 105 7.58 -2.65 7.63
CA TYR A 105 8.55 -1.86 8.38
C TYR A 105 8.91 -0.66 7.52
N TYR A 106 8.75 0.54 8.07
CA TYR A 106 9.09 1.79 7.42
C TYR A 106 10.06 2.59 8.28
N ASP A 107 11.13 3.06 7.67
CA ASP A 107 12.18 3.86 8.29
C ASP A 107 12.53 5.02 7.37
N ALA A 108 12.48 6.23 7.86
CA ALA A 108 12.80 7.43 7.12
C ALA A 108 13.90 8.22 7.83
N ASP A 109 14.84 8.74 7.06
CA ASP A 109 15.94 9.52 7.59
C ASP A 109 15.46 10.85 8.16
N GLY A 110 16.08 11.28 9.26
CA GLY A 110 15.89 12.63 9.76
C GLY A 110 16.50 13.65 8.81
N TYR A 111 15.88 14.84 8.72
CA TYR A 111 16.34 15.87 7.81
C TYR A 111 16.38 17.26 8.46
N ARG A 112 16.97 18.20 7.75
CA ARG A 112 17.06 19.61 8.15
C ARG A 112 16.53 20.49 7.02
N GLU A 113 15.52 21.27 7.32
CA GLU A 113 14.96 22.22 6.38
C GLU A 113 15.96 23.34 6.03
N THR A 114 15.87 23.83 4.81
CA THR A 114 16.60 24.97 4.24
C THR A 114 15.60 26.03 3.77
N GLY A 115 16.06 27.29 3.57
CA GLY A 115 15.23 28.37 3.05
C GLY A 115 14.58 29.26 4.13
N ALA A 116 14.10 28.67 5.24
CA ALA A 116 13.36 29.40 6.30
C ALA A 116 14.25 29.96 7.43
N GLY A 117 15.57 29.85 7.33
CA GLY A 117 16.49 30.35 8.36
C GLY A 117 16.21 29.74 9.75
N GLY A 118 16.04 30.57 10.77
CA GLY A 118 15.74 30.11 12.14
C GLY A 118 14.35 29.51 12.33
N ALA A 119 13.41 29.69 11.39
CA ALA A 119 12.08 29.14 11.40
C ALA A 119 11.99 27.75 10.73
N GLY A 120 13.07 27.31 10.10
CA GLY A 120 13.21 25.95 9.59
C GLY A 120 13.29 24.92 10.72
N LEU A 121 12.99 23.68 10.39
CA LEU A 121 12.97 22.54 11.31
C LEU A 121 14.21 21.64 11.11
N VAL A 122 14.62 21.03 12.19
CA VAL A 122 15.33 19.75 12.20
C VAL A 122 14.30 18.72 12.61
N VAL A 123 14.07 17.76 11.73
CA VAL A 123 13.07 16.72 11.87
C VAL A 123 13.76 15.37 12.10
N ASP A 124 13.35 14.66 13.11
CA ASP A 124 13.79 13.29 13.43
C ASP A 124 12.54 12.40 13.38
N GLN A 125 12.53 11.44 12.46
CA GLN A 125 11.36 10.60 12.19
C GLN A 125 11.49 9.29 12.96
N ASP A 126 10.40 8.84 13.57
CA ASP A 126 10.37 7.56 14.25
C ASP A 126 10.12 6.43 13.23
N THR A 127 10.72 5.27 13.50
CA THR A 127 10.47 4.05 12.73
C THR A 127 9.05 3.56 12.98
N ASN A 128 8.35 3.08 11.94
CA ASN A 128 6.98 2.59 12.04
C ASN A 128 6.87 1.11 11.67
N HIS A 129 6.06 0.37 12.42
CA HIS A 129 5.77 -1.04 12.21
C HIS A 129 4.26 -1.25 12.05
N ILE A 130 3.88 -2.02 11.03
CA ILE A 130 2.50 -2.48 10.83
C ILE A 130 2.52 -4.00 10.80
N LEU A 131 1.74 -4.65 11.66
CA LEU A 131 1.55 -6.10 11.69
C LEU A 131 0.07 -6.44 11.62
N GLU A 132 -0.43 -6.70 10.43
CA GLU A 132 -1.84 -7.01 10.23
C GLU A 132 -2.10 -8.51 10.16
N LEU A 133 -3.15 -8.96 10.86
CA LEU A 133 -3.80 -10.23 10.61
C LEU A 133 -5.09 -9.99 9.84
N GLY A 134 -5.34 -10.81 8.82
CA GLY A 134 -6.53 -10.69 7.99
C GLY A 134 -7.21 -12.00 7.70
N ALA A 135 -8.51 -11.91 7.45
CA ALA A 135 -9.34 -12.99 6.95
C ALA A 135 -10.23 -12.49 5.82
N GLY A 136 -10.45 -13.31 4.81
CA GLY A 136 -11.27 -12.92 3.67
C GLY A 136 -11.86 -14.10 2.94
N VAL A 137 -12.69 -13.81 1.96
CA VAL A 137 -13.26 -14.77 1.03
C VAL A 137 -13.28 -14.19 -0.37
N ASP A 138 -12.83 -14.98 -1.34
CA ASP A 138 -12.99 -14.72 -2.75
C ASP A 138 -14.11 -15.61 -3.30
N ALA A 139 -14.99 -15.06 -4.13
CA ALA A 139 -15.98 -15.79 -4.88
C ALA A 139 -15.77 -15.54 -6.36
N ASP A 140 -15.65 -16.58 -7.15
CA ASP A 140 -15.51 -16.51 -8.59
C ASP A 140 -16.45 -17.44 -9.34
N TRP A 141 -16.76 -17.07 -10.58
CA TRP A 141 -17.64 -17.81 -11.46
C TRP A 141 -16.97 -18.02 -12.82
N MET A 142 -17.02 -19.24 -13.35
CA MET A 142 -16.43 -19.57 -14.63
C MET A 142 -17.51 -19.75 -15.69
N PHE A 143 -17.58 -18.86 -16.67
CA PHE A 143 -18.53 -18.91 -17.78
C PHE A 143 -17.82 -19.22 -19.09
N GLN A 144 -18.20 -20.33 -19.72
CA GLN A 144 -17.75 -20.66 -21.07
C GLN A 144 -18.59 -19.90 -22.10
N GLN A 145 -17.91 -19.27 -23.06
CA GLN A 145 -18.52 -18.56 -24.16
C GLN A 145 -18.72 -19.48 -25.38
N ALA A 146 -19.57 -19.07 -26.33
CA ALA A 146 -19.89 -19.86 -27.53
C ALA A 146 -18.68 -20.06 -28.46
N ASP A 147 -17.67 -19.18 -28.41
CA ASP A 147 -16.41 -19.27 -29.17
C ASP A 147 -15.34 -20.13 -28.49
N GLY A 148 -15.63 -20.71 -27.31
CA GLY A 148 -14.72 -21.52 -26.51
C GLY A 148 -13.83 -20.74 -25.56
N SER A 149 -13.93 -19.41 -25.52
CA SER A 149 -13.26 -18.58 -24.50
C SER A 149 -13.97 -18.68 -23.15
N TYR A 150 -13.32 -18.16 -22.09
CA TYR A 150 -13.92 -18.13 -20.74
C TYR A 150 -13.90 -16.73 -20.17
N VAL A 151 -14.95 -16.39 -19.42
CA VAL A 151 -15.03 -15.18 -18.61
C VAL A 151 -15.18 -15.59 -17.15
N LYS A 152 -14.30 -15.07 -16.30
CA LYS A 152 -14.26 -15.34 -14.87
C LYS A 152 -14.45 -14.04 -14.08
N PRO A 153 -15.70 -13.60 -13.79
CA PRO A 153 -15.95 -12.56 -12.83
C PRO A 153 -15.60 -13.04 -11.42
N GLN A 154 -15.18 -12.11 -10.55
CA GLN A 154 -14.81 -12.40 -9.18
C GLN A 154 -15.17 -11.23 -8.27
N VAL A 155 -15.50 -11.54 -7.03
CA VAL A 155 -15.63 -10.56 -5.94
C VAL A 155 -14.83 -11.02 -4.74
N ARG A 156 -14.35 -10.07 -3.95
CA ARG A 156 -13.52 -10.29 -2.77
C ARG A 156 -14.07 -9.48 -1.62
N ALA A 157 -14.06 -10.06 -0.44
CA ALA A 157 -14.35 -9.35 0.80
C ALA A 157 -13.40 -9.85 1.89
N GLY A 158 -12.86 -8.94 2.69
CA GLY A 158 -11.94 -9.28 3.76
C GLY A 158 -11.90 -8.21 4.83
N VAL A 159 -11.34 -8.58 5.96
CA VAL A 159 -11.06 -7.69 7.09
C VAL A 159 -9.62 -7.89 7.52
N ARG A 160 -8.97 -6.81 7.96
CA ARG A 160 -7.64 -6.83 8.55
C ARG A 160 -7.65 -6.08 9.87
N TYR A 161 -6.78 -6.49 10.77
CA TYR A 161 -6.58 -5.84 12.05
C TYR A 161 -5.09 -5.70 12.31
N ASP A 162 -4.64 -4.46 12.55
CA ASP A 162 -3.26 -4.16 12.92
C ASP A 162 -3.04 -4.43 14.41
N LEU A 163 -2.00 -5.24 14.69
CA LEU A 163 -1.60 -5.63 16.04
C LEU A 163 -0.48 -4.76 16.61
N ALA A 164 0.25 -4.01 15.76
CA ALA A 164 1.36 -3.19 16.19
C ALA A 164 0.87 -1.90 16.84
N ASP A 165 -0.19 -1.28 16.28
CA ASP A 165 -0.80 -0.03 16.79
C ASP A 165 0.23 1.09 16.96
N ASP A 166 1.19 1.17 16.04
CA ASP A 166 2.25 2.17 16.07
C ASP A 166 1.74 3.48 15.45
N GLU A 167 1.76 4.56 16.23
CA GLU A 167 1.47 5.92 15.76
C GLU A 167 2.69 6.47 15.00
N ILE A 168 2.44 7.19 13.91
CA ILE A 168 3.50 7.88 13.18
C ILE A 168 3.82 9.19 13.91
N GLU A 169 4.99 9.28 14.52
CA GLU A 169 5.46 10.47 15.23
C GLU A 169 6.73 11.02 14.59
N ALA A 170 6.90 12.34 14.71
CA ALA A 170 8.18 12.99 14.40
C ALA A 170 8.57 13.97 15.51
N THR A 171 9.84 13.94 15.91
CA THR A 171 10.41 14.89 16.85
C THR A 171 11.04 16.05 16.10
N ASN A 172 10.53 17.25 16.34
CA ASN A 172 10.92 18.46 15.63
C ASN A 172 11.61 19.46 16.54
N ARG A 173 12.52 20.24 15.97
CA ARG A 173 13.19 21.35 16.64
C ARG A 173 13.44 22.48 15.67
N LEU A 174 13.16 23.73 16.09
CA LEU A 174 13.49 24.91 15.29
C LEU A 174 15.02 25.08 15.15
N ILE A 175 15.46 25.41 13.95
CA ILE A 175 16.89 25.74 13.67
C ILE A 175 17.38 26.94 14.50
N GLY A 176 16.51 27.93 14.72
CA GLY A 176 16.79 29.11 15.54
C GLY A 176 16.93 28.86 17.03
N GLY A 177 16.69 27.62 17.47
CA GLY A 177 16.77 27.21 18.88
C GLY A 177 15.39 27.07 19.53
N GLY A 178 15.37 26.51 20.74
CA GLY A 178 14.16 26.22 21.51
C GLY A 178 14.12 24.76 21.93
N ASN A 179 13.02 24.37 22.59
CA ASN A 179 12.78 22.98 22.96
C ASN A 179 12.30 22.18 21.74
N SER A 180 12.58 20.90 21.73
CA SER A 180 11.95 19.97 20.79
C SER A 180 10.45 19.79 21.10
N PHE A 181 9.67 19.50 20.08
CA PHE A 181 8.24 19.16 20.18
C PHE A 181 7.93 17.99 19.25
N LYS A 182 6.95 17.21 19.62
CA LYS A 182 6.46 16.10 18.78
C LYS A 182 5.33 16.59 17.89
N THR A 183 5.28 16.07 16.68
CA THR A 183 4.11 16.12 15.79
C THR A 183 3.64 14.69 15.59
N GLU A 184 2.37 14.47 15.87
CA GLU A 184 1.66 13.25 15.56
C GLU A 184 1.23 13.32 14.09
N GLY A 185 1.54 12.29 13.35
CA GLY A 185 1.12 12.11 11.96
C GLY A 185 -0.28 11.50 11.88
N PHE A 186 -0.54 10.83 10.77
CA PHE A 186 -1.77 10.06 10.60
C PHE A 186 -1.73 8.82 11.51
N ASP A 187 -2.78 8.62 12.30
CA ASP A 187 -3.01 7.38 13.05
C ASP A 187 -3.57 6.31 12.08
N PRO A 188 -2.79 5.29 11.71
CA PRO A 188 -3.26 4.23 10.83
C PRO A 188 -4.23 3.33 11.59
N GLN A 189 -5.51 3.68 11.59
CA GLN A 189 -6.58 2.92 12.26
C GLN A 189 -6.41 1.40 12.13
N GLN A 190 -6.56 0.68 13.25
CA GLN A 190 -6.25 -0.75 13.34
C GLN A 190 -7.13 -1.62 12.45
N PHE A 191 -8.42 -1.27 12.28
CA PHE A 191 -9.37 -2.08 11.51
C PHE A 191 -9.49 -1.61 10.07
N ALA A 192 -9.33 -2.55 9.14
CA ALA A 192 -9.54 -2.32 7.71
C ALA A 192 -10.59 -3.28 7.14
N LEU A 193 -11.45 -2.76 6.25
CA LEU A 193 -12.36 -3.52 5.42
C LEU A 193 -11.88 -3.46 3.97
N ASP A 194 -11.68 -4.62 3.37
CA ASP A 194 -11.26 -4.77 1.97
C ASP A 194 -12.41 -5.32 1.13
N LEU A 195 -12.74 -4.64 0.05
CA LEU A 195 -13.69 -5.11 -0.96
C LEU A 195 -13.04 -5.05 -2.33
N GLY A 196 -13.33 -6.05 -3.16
CA GLY A 196 -12.79 -6.08 -4.51
C GLY A 196 -13.76 -6.70 -5.50
N ALA A 197 -13.67 -6.26 -6.74
CA ALA A 197 -14.35 -6.87 -7.87
C ALA A 197 -13.42 -6.95 -9.06
N GLY A 198 -13.58 -7.97 -9.87
CA GLY A 198 -12.74 -8.13 -11.05
C GLY A 198 -13.33 -9.05 -12.08
N VAL A 199 -12.69 -9.09 -13.23
CA VAL A 199 -13.03 -10.01 -14.31
C VAL A 199 -11.76 -10.43 -15.01
N THR A 200 -11.64 -11.73 -15.28
CA THR A 200 -10.58 -12.29 -16.12
C THR A 200 -11.20 -12.91 -17.37
N TYR A 201 -10.67 -12.54 -18.52
CA TYR A 201 -11.00 -13.12 -19.82
C TYR A 201 -9.86 -14.03 -20.27
N PHE A 202 -10.17 -15.29 -20.55
CA PHE A 202 -9.24 -16.27 -21.13
C PHE A 202 -9.61 -16.49 -22.59
N SER A 203 -8.76 -15.99 -23.49
CA SER A 203 -8.99 -16.15 -24.93
C SER A 203 -8.62 -17.56 -25.39
N THR A 204 -9.14 -17.93 -26.58
CA THR A 204 -8.75 -19.16 -27.27
C THR A 204 -7.33 -19.10 -27.87
N THR A 205 -6.66 -17.92 -27.84
CA THR A 205 -5.34 -17.67 -28.42
C THR A 205 -4.26 -17.43 -27.33
N ASN A 206 -4.40 -18.08 -26.18
CA ASN A 206 -3.46 -18.04 -25.05
C ASN A 206 -3.31 -16.65 -24.35
N TRP A 207 -4.15 -15.68 -24.66
CA TRP A 207 -4.19 -14.41 -23.93
C TRP A 207 -5.08 -14.52 -22.69
N GLU A 208 -4.59 -13.95 -21.61
CA GLU A 208 -5.33 -13.72 -20.36
C GLU A 208 -5.37 -12.21 -20.07
N LEU A 209 -6.56 -11.65 -20.00
CA LEU A 209 -6.77 -10.23 -19.72
C LEU A 209 -7.54 -10.13 -18.41
N THR A 210 -7.00 -9.38 -17.45
CA THR A 210 -7.64 -9.19 -16.14
C THR A 210 -7.82 -7.71 -15.87
N ALA A 211 -9.01 -7.34 -15.39
CA ALA A 211 -9.30 -6.05 -14.81
C ALA A 211 -9.78 -6.25 -13.38
N ASN A 212 -9.21 -5.51 -12.43
CA ASN A 212 -9.57 -5.53 -11.03
C ASN A 212 -9.79 -4.12 -10.51
N TYR A 213 -10.69 -4.00 -9.56
CA TYR A 213 -10.92 -2.84 -8.74
C TYR A 213 -10.93 -3.27 -7.28
N ASP A 214 -10.17 -2.56 -6.44
CA ASP A 214 -10.06 -2.78 -5.01
C ASP A 214 -10.43 -1.51 -4.27
N PHE A 215 -11.19 -1.66 -3.21
CA PHE A 215 -11.59 -0.62 -2.28
C PHE A 215 -11.17 -1.05 -0.87
N GLU A 216 -10.44 -0.16 -0.19
CA GLU A 216 -10.09 -0.30 1.21
C GLU A 216 -10.78 0.81 2.01
N TYR A 217 -11.33 0.46 3.14
CA TYR A 217 -11.88 1.38 4.11
C TYR A 217 -11.24 1.16 5.48
N LYS A 218 -10.75 2.24 6.06
CA LYS A 218 -10.41 2.38 7.49
C LYS A 218 -11.17 3.57 8.03
N GLU A 219 -11.30 3.73 9.34
CA GLU A 219 -11.82 4.96 9.93
C GLU A 219 -10.95 6.13 9.46
N ASP A 220 -11.54 7.20 8.99
CA ASP A 220 -10.88 8.39 8.43
C ASP A 220 -10.02 8.21 7.16
N TYR A 221 -10.02 6.99 6.55
CA TYR A 221 -9.28 6.73 5.33
C TYR A 221 -10.04 5.80 4.38
N HIS A 222 -9.98 6.10 3.10
CA HIS A 222 -10.43 5.17 2.06
C HIS A 222 -9.51 5.23 0.84
N SER A 223 -9.34 4.10 0.20
CA SER A 223 -8.49 3.95 -0.97
C SER A 223 -9.23 3.25 -2.11
N HIS A 224 -8.90 3.62 -3.31
CA HIS A 224 -9.42 3.03 -4.54
C HIS A 224 -8.26 2.68 -5.45
N ALA A 225 -8.16 1.42 -5.87
CA ALA A 225 -7.12 0.97 -6.79
C ALA A 225 -7.72 0.22 -7.97
N GLY A 226 -7.23 0.51 -9.18
CA GLY A 226 -7.61 -0.17 -10.41
C GLY A 226 -6.39 -0.81 -11.06
N PHE A 227 -6.51 -2.08 -11.50
CA PHE A 227 -5.43 -2.83 -12.12
C PHE A 227 -5.86 -3.43 -13.44
N LEU A 228 -4.99 -3.33 -14.44
CA LEU A 228 -5.12 -4.03 -15.71
C LEU A 228 -3.90 -4.92 -15.92
N ARG A 229 -4.13 -6.17 -16.27
CA ARG A 229 -3.07 -7.13 -16.58
C ARG A 229 -3.36 -7.81 -17.91
N ALA A 230 -2.33 -7.92 -18.74
CA ALA A 230 -2.34 -8.77 -19.92
C ALA A 230 -1.21 -9.79 -19.80
N ALA A 231 -1.51 -11.06 -20.00
CA ALA A 231 -0.54 -12.15 -19.99
C ALA A 231 -0.73 -13.04 -21.22
N TYR A 232 0.37 -13.50 -21.77
CA TYR A 232 0.39 -14.45 -22.88
C TYR A 232 1.06 -15.75 -22.41
N LYS A 233 0.41 -16.88 -22.60
CA LYS A 233 0.93 -18.22 -22.27
C LYS A 233 1.50 -18.86 -23.52
N PHE A 234 2.79 -19.17 -23.56
CA PHE A 234 3.47 -19.85 -24.67
C PHE A 234 3.50 -21.37 -24.46
#